data_ae9ae8cb7f79b3818664043a406e4e7d
#
_entry.id   ae9ae8cb7f79b3818664043a406e4e7d
#
_cell.length_a   1.000
_cell.length_b   1.000
_cell.length_c   1.000
_cell.angle_alpha   90.00
_cell.angle_beta   90.00
_cell.angle_gamma   90.00
#
_symmetry.space_group_name_H-M   'P 1'
#
loop_
_entity.id
_entity.type
_entity.pdbx_description
1 polymer ?
#
loop_
_entity_poly.entity_id
_entity_poly.type
_entity_poly.pdbx_seq_one_letter_code
_entity_poly.pdbx_strand_id
1 'polypeptide(L)'
;KRKGCVKLFPDKNKKVGQIMYSTDYFSIIVSVLGGLAFFLYGMHLLGTGLEKASGGRLERTLEKMSSNICKAVLFGALVTAAVQSSSATTVIVVGLVNANIIKLKQAIGVIMGANIGTTITAHILSMMDIQSDNFIINLLKPTSWAPIVSIIGIILFMAGKKASQKDLGQILLGFGILFFGMFQMSDAVAPLEEVPEFIALFQNFSNPVLGVLAGAGVTAIIQSSAASIGILQALTSTGQITFASAIPIILGQNIGTCITAILASIGTNRNARRAAVVHLSFNIIGTVVWLTVFEVA
;
A
#
# COMPACT_ATOMS: atom_id res chain seq x y z
N LYS A 1 -1.63 70.02 4.64
CA LYS A 1 -0.27 69.51 4.31
C LYS A 1 0.10 68.39 5.30
N ARG A 2 -0.15 67.15 4.96
CA ARG A 2 0.44 66.04 5.69
C ARG A 2 1.43 65.37 4.73
N LYS A 3 2.71 65.43 5.11
CA LYS A 3 3.84 64.81 4.39
C LYS A 3 3.72 63.27 4.47
N GLY A 4 3.91 62.64 3.32
CA GLY A 4 3.95 61.18 3.21
C GLY A 4 5.13 60.62 3.96
N CYS A 5 4.85 59.60 4.79
CA CYS A 5 5.85 58.75 5.40
C CYS A 5 6.25 57.69 4.38
N VAL A 6 7.44 57.82 3.80
CA VAL A 6 8.07 56.79 2.97
C VAL A 6 8.40 55.62 3.91
N LYS A 7 7.74 54.47 3.74
CA LYS A 7 8.12 53.25 4.44
C LYS A 7 9.45 52.76 3.89
N LEU A 8 10.50 52.99 4.63
CA LEU A 8 11.91 52.66 4.33
C LEU A 8 12.31 51.24 4.77
N PHE A 9 11.37 50.38 5.05
CA PHE A 9 11.68 48.99 5.38
C PHE A 9 10.97 48.06 4.40
N PRO A 10 11.73 47.17 3.70
CA PRO A 10 11.13 46.10 2.94
C PRO A 10 10.33 45.18 3.91
N ASP A 11 9.14 44.84 3.48
CA ASP A 11 8.22 44.01 4.24
C ASP A 11 8.90 42.66 4.55
N LYS A 12 9.45 42.55 5.77
CA LYS A 12 10.12 41.34 6.24
C LYS A 12 9.21 40.10 6.17
N ASN A 13 7.89 40.30 6.23
CA ASN A 13 6.92 39.22 6.19
C ASN A 13 6.82 38.55 4.81
N LYS A 14 7.05 39.33 3.70
CA LYS A 14 7.08 38.72 2.36
C LYS A 14 8.29 37.82 2.12
N LYS A 15 9.48 38.23 2.63
CA LYS A 15 10.70 37.41 2.51
C LYS A 15 10.67 36.20 3.45
N VAL A 16 10.14 36.35 4.66
CA VAL A 16 9.97 35.27 5.62
C VAL A 16 8.96 34.27 5.09
N GLY A 17 7.83 34.68 4.51
CA GLY A 17 6.86 33.80 3.87
C GLY A 17 7.47 33.01 2.70
N GLN A 18 8.24 33.64 1.80
CA GLN A 18 8.88 32.98 0.68
C GLN A 18 9.96 31.96 1.10
N ILE A 19 10.71 32.26 2.16
CA ILE A 19 11.72 31.36 2.73
C ILE A 19 11.02 30.19 3.46
N MET A 20 9.94 30.43 4.17
CA MET A 20 9.13 29.37 4.79
C MET A 20 8.56 28.42 3.72
N TYR A 21 7.93 28.92 2.65
CA TYR A 21 7.37 28.05 1.61
C TYR A 21 8.42 27.15 0.94
N SER A 22 9.62 27.63 0.64
CA SER A 22 10.66 26.80 0.01
C SER A 22 11.26 25.75 0.97
N THR A 23 11.30 26.03 2.26
CA THR A 23 11.79 25.11 3.29
C THR A 23 10.74 24.03 3.57
N ASP A 24 9.45 24.38 3.52
CA ASP A 24 8.35 23.46 3.77
C ASP A 24 8.26 22.33 2.74
N TYR A 25 8.36 22.61 1.43
CA TYR A 25 8.30 21.53 0.42
C TYR A 25 9.42 20.50 0.56
N PHE A 26 10.64 20.93 0.83
CA PHE A 26 11.75 20.02 1.07
C PHE A 26 11.51 19.18 2.33
N SER A 27 11.09 19.80 3.41
CA SER A 27 10.73 19.11 4.67
C SER A 27 9.61 18.12 4.47
N ILE A 28 8.55 18.50 3.73
CA ILE A 28 7.43 17.60 3.39
C ILE A 28 7.94 16.39 2.61
N ILE A 29 8.71 16.61 1.54
CA ILE A 29 9.24 15.50 0.72
C ILE A 29 10.10 14.56 1.56
N VAL A 30 11.03 15.08 2.35
CA VAL A 30 11.90 14.27 3.21
C VAL A 30 11.09 13.50 4.26
N SER A 31 10.07 14.13 4.85
CA SER A 31 9.20 13.47 5.85
C SER A 31 8.33 12.38 5.23
N VAL A 32 7.78 12.61 4.03
CA VAL A 32 7.02 11.59 3.28
C VAL A 32 7.91 10.42 2.92
N LEU A 33 9.12 10.67 2.39
CA LEU A 33 10.07 9.60 2.05
C LEU A 33 10.54 8.83 3.31
N GLY A 34 10.75 9.54 4.43
CA GLY A 34 11.06 8.92 5.71
C GLY A 34 9.92 8.04 6.23
N GLY A 35 8.69 8.56 6.19
CA GLY A 35 7.49 7.81 6.54
C GLY A 35 7.29 6.59 5.65
N LEU A 36 7.51 6.72 4.34
CA LEU A 36 7.47 5.62 3.38
C LEU A 36 8.53 4.55 3.69
N ALA A 37 9.74 4.95 4.06
CA ALA A 37 10.80 4.01 4.45
C ALA A 37 10.40 3.20 5.69
N PHE A 38 9.84 3.83 6.74
CA PHE A 38 9.30 3.12 7.91
C PHE A 38 8.13 2.22 7.54
N PHE A 39 7.21 2.69 6.71
CA PHE A 39 6.06 1.90 6.25
C PHE A 39 6.54 0.63 5.53
N LEU A 40 7.45 0.74 4.56
CA LEU A 40 7.99 -0.38 3.81
C LEU A 40 8.77 -1.35 4.71
N TYR A 41 9.56 -0.83 5.64
CA TYR A 41 10.30 -1.65 6.59
C TYR A 41 9.37 -2.36 7.56
N GLY A 42 8.34 -1.69 8.06
CA GLY A 42 7.30 -2.30 8.89
C GLY A 42 6.57 -3.44 8.17
N MET A 43 6.21 -3.22 6.90
CA MET A 43 5.63 -4.27 6.04
C MET A 43 6.57 -5.46 5.85
N HIS A 44 7.85 -5.20 5.61
CA HIS A 44 8.85 -6.26 5.47
C HIS A 44 8.98 -7.09 6.76
N LEU A 45 9.08 -6.45 7.92
CA LEU A 45 9.13 -7.13 9.21
C LEU A 45 7.88 -7.95 9.49
N LEU A 46 6.69 -7.38 9.22
CA LEU A 46 5.41 -8.05 9.39
C LEU A 46 5.34 -9.30 8.49
N GLY A 47 5.63 -9.14 7.19
CA GLY A 47 5.59 -10.23 6.22
C GLY A 47 6.57 -11.36 6.57
N THR A 48 7.82 -11.05 6.84
CA THR A 48 8.83 -12.06 7.20
C THR A 48 8.53 -12.75 8.53
N GLY A 49 7.94 -12.03 9.50
CA GLY A 49 7.49 -12.62 10.76
C GLY A 49 6.36 -13.62 10.55
N LEU A 50 5.37 -13.28 9.72
CA LEU A 50 4.25 -14.16 9.36
C LEU A 50 4.72 -15.39 8.56
N GLU A 51 5.66 -15.21 7.64
CA GLU A 51 6.26 -16.30 6.87
C GLU A 51 6.98 -17.30 7.79
N LYS A 52 7.83 -16.82 8.70
CA LYS A 52 8.51 -17.66 9.70
C LYS A 52 7.52 -18.37 10.62
N ALA A 53 6.51 -17.66 11.12
CA ALA A 53 5.47 -18.25 11.97
C ALA A 53 4.66 -19.35 11.26
N SER A 54 4.50 -19.26 9.94
CA SER A 54 3.83 -20.28 9.12
C SER A 54 4.69 -21.54 8.88
N GLY A 55 6.00 -21.49 9.13
CA GLY A 55 6.90 -22.64 9.20
C GLY A 55 7.03 -23.46 7.91
N GLY A 56 7.04 -22.82 6.73
CA GLY A 56 7.14 -23.50 5.43
C GLY A 56 5.90 -24.34 5.05
N ARG A 57 4.80 -24.22 5.81
CA ARG A 57 3.53 -24.91 5.51
C ARG A 57 2.89 -24.37 4.23
N LEU A 58 3.16 -23.12 3.91
CA LEU A 58 2.62 -22.45 2.71
C LEU A 58 3.09 -23.15 1.43
N GLU A 59 4.38 -23.39 1.29
CA GLU A 59 4.96 -24.08 0.12
C GLU A 59 4.44 -25.51 -0.02
N ARG A 60 4.43 -26.29 1.08
CA ARG A 60 3.91 -27.68 1.08
C ARG A 60 2.41 -27.76 0.78
N THR A 61 1.65 -26.75 1.16
CA THR A 61 0.21 -26.68 0.87
C THR A 61 -0.03 -26.31 -0.59
N LEU A 62 0.81 -25.43 -1.16
CA LEU A 62 0.80 -25.13 -2.60
C LEU A 62 1.02 -26.39 -3.45
N GLU A 63 1.99 -27.21 -3.09
CA GLU A 63 2.28 -28.47 -3.79
C GLU A 63 1.10 -29.46 -3.74
N LYS A 64 0.37 -29.51 -2.62
CA LYS A 64 -0.77 -30.41 -2.38
C LYS A 64 -2.11 -29.88 -2.89
N MET A 65 -2.15 -28.69 -3.47
CA MET A 65 -3.41 -28.09 -3.90
C MET A 65 -4.13 -28.91 -4.95
N SER A 66 -5.40 -29.15 -4.67
CA SER A 66 -6.29 -29.81 -5.60
C SER A 66 -6.56 -28.94 -6.84
N SER A 67 -6.97 -29.56 -7.95
CA SER A 67 -7.37 -28.87 -9.20
C SER A 67 -8.62 -27.98 -9.06
N ASN A 68 -9.19 -27.84 -7.86
CA ASN A 68 -10.36 -27.02 -7.59
C ASN A 68 -9.98 -25.55 -7.52
N ILE A 69 -10.50 -24.75 -8.45
CA ILE A 69 -10.19 -23.32 -8.58
C ILE A 69 -10.61 -22.50 -7.35
N CYS A 70 -11.74 -22.84 -6.71
CA CYS A 70 -12.21 -22.13 -5.52
C CYS A 70 -11.24 -22.31 -4.34
N LYS A 71 -10.71 -23.53 -4.17
CA LYS A 71 -9.68 -23.79 -3.15
C LYS A 71 -8.39 -23.03 -3.46
N ALA A 72 -8.02 -22.93 -4.74
CA ALA A 72 -6.87 -22.17 -5.19
C ALA A 72 -7.03 -20.68 -4.89
N VAL A 73 -8.20 -20.09 -5.16
CA VAL A 73 -8.53 -18.70 -4.83
C VAL A 73 -8.45 -18.46 -3.32
N LEU A 74 -9.13 -19.29 -2.52
CA LEU A 74 -9.08 -19.17 -1.06
C LEU A 74 -7.65 -19.26 -0.54
N PHE A 75 -6.88 -20.20 -1.06
CA PHE A 75 -5.48 -20.36 -0.70
C PHE A 75 -4.65 -19.13 -1.05
N GLY A 76 -4.78 -18.59 -2.27
CA GLY A 76 -4.09 -17.38 -2.69
C GLY A 76 -4.44 -16.17 -1.81
N ALA A 77 -5.71 -16.02 -1.43
CA ALA A 77 -6.15 -14.97 -0.52
C ALA A 77 -5.51 -15.11 0.86
N LEU A 78 -5.53 -16.32 1.44
CA LEU A 78 -4.93 -16.57 2.76
C LEU A 78 -3.42 -16.39 2.77
N VAL A 79 -2.72 -16.88 1.73
CA VAL A 79 -1.26 -16.71 1.61
C VAL A 79 -0.91 -15.25 1.51
N THR A 80 -1.57 -14.50 0.63
CA THR A 80 -1.29 -13.06 0.45
C THR A 80 -1.62 -12.26 1.71
N ALA A 81 -2.72 -12.58 2.38
CA ALA A 81 -3.04 -11.95 3.67
C ALA A 81 -1.99 -12.27 4.75
N ALA A 82 -1.44 -13.49 4.76
CA ALA A 82 -0.38 -13.88 5.69
C ALA A 82 0.97 -13.27 5.35
N VAL A 83 1.39 -13.31 4.07
CA VAL A 83 2.68 -12.76 3.60
C VAL A 83 2.64 -11.25 3.46
N GLN A 84 1.44 -10.64 3.40
CA GLN A 84 1.21 -9.20 3.17
C GLN A 84 1.84 -8.70 1.87
N SER A 85 2.01 -9.59 0.88
CA SER A 85 2.62 -9.26 -0.41
C SER A 85 2.02 -10.09 -1.54
N SER A 86 1.14 -9.48 -2.34
CA SER A 86 0.61 -10.11 -3.55
C SER A 86 1.68 -10.27 -4.62
N SER A 87 2.63 -9.34 -4.70
CA SER A 87 3.76 -9.43 -5.62
C SER A 87 4.63 -10.65 -5.33
N ALA A 88 5.01 -10.89 -4.06
CA ALA A 88 5.76 -12.07 -3.67
C ALA A 88 4.97 -13.36 -3.97
N THR A 89 3.68 -13.40 -3.61
CA THR A 89 2.81 -14.56 -3.90
C THR A 89 2.75 -14.85 -5.39
N THR A 90 2.56 -13.84 -6.25
CA THR A 90 2.46 -14.03 -7.70
C THR A 90 3.78 -14.44 -8.32
N VAL A 91 4.92 -13.88 -7.88
CA VAL A 91 6.25 -14.28 -8.33
C VAL A 91 6.55 -15.75 -7.98
N ILE A 92 6.25 -16.17 -6.75
CA ILE A 92 6.37 -17.58 -6.33
C ILE A 92 5.51 -18.47 -7.22
N VAL A 93 4.25 -18.10 -7.47
CA VAL A 93 3.34 -18.87 -8.33
C VAL A 93 3.88 -18.98 -9.75
N VAL A 94 4.40 -17.91 -10.34
CA VAL A 94 5.05 -17.94 -11.67
C VAL A 94 6.25 -18.89 -11.66
N GLY A 95 7.08 -18.85 -10.61
CA GLY A 95 8.20 -19.77 -10.41
C GLY A 95 7.78 -21.24 -10.32
N LEU A 96 6.74 -21.54 -9.55
CA LEU A 96 6.20 -22.91 -9.39
C LEU A 96 5.60 -23.46 -10.72
N VAL A 97 4.95 -22.60 -11.51
CA VAL A 97 4.50 -22.96 -12.86
C VAL A 97 5.68 -23.22 -13.78
N ASN A 98 6.74 -22.39 -13.68
CA ASN A 98 7.96 -22.59 -14.48
C ASN A 98 8.66 -23.89 -14.13
N ALA A 99 8.68 -24.28 -12.86
CA ALA A 99 9.21 -25.55 -12.38
C ALA A 99 8.30 -26.76 -12.66
N ASN A 100 7.11 -26.56 -13.26
CA ASN A 100 6.06 -27.56 -13.48
C ASN A 100 5.52 -28.22 -12.20
N ILE A 101 5.67 -27.56 -11.05
CA ILE A 101 5.15 -28.04 -9.75
C ILE A 101 3.64 -27.84 -9.68
N ILE A 102 3.12 -26.72 -10.20
CA ILE A 102 1.69 -26.45 -10.29
C ILE A 102 1.25 -26.22 -11.73
N LYS A 103 -0.01 -26.59 -12.02
CA LYS A 103 -0.61 -26.36 -13.34
C LYS A 103 -1.09 -24.92 -13.48
N LEU A 104 -1.10 -24.39 -14.71
CA LEU A 104 -1.58 -23.04 -15.01
C LEU A 104 -2.97 -22.75 -14.43
N LYS A 105 -3.91 -23.70 -14.46
CA LYS A 105 -5.26 -23.53 -13.91
C LYS A 105 -5.24 -23.25 -12.39
N GLN A 106 -4.35 -23.92 -11.66
CA GLN A 106 -4.17 -23.69 -10.21
C GLN A 106 -3.55 -22.32 -9.97
N ALA A 107 -2.51 -21.98 -10.74
CA ALA A 107 -1.85 -20.69 -10.67
C ALA A 107 -2.82 -19.51 -10.87
N ILE A 108 -3.73 -19.61 -11.85
CA ILE A 108 -4.78 -18.61 -12.10
C ILE A 108 -5.62 -18.41 -10.83
N GLY A 109 -6.09 -19.47 -10.20
CA GLY A 109 -6.87 -19.39 -8.97
C GLY A 109 -6.09 -18.69 -7.84
N VAL A 110 -4.81 -19.07 -7.62
CA VAL A 110 -3.98 -18.45 -6.58
C VAL A 110 -3.74 -16.98 -6.85
N ILE A 111 -3.48 -16.58 -8.11
CA ILE A 111 -3.28 -15.19 -8.51
C ILE A 111 -4.54 -14.34 -8.27
N MET A 112 -5.73 -14.87 -8.64
CA MET A 112 -7.00 -14.20 -8.36
C MET A 112 -7.22 -14.06 -6.84
N GLY A 113 -6.88 -15.10 -6.07
CA GLY A 113 -6.92 -15.06 -4.61
C GLY A 113 -5.94 -14.05 -4.02
N ALA A 114 -4.74 -13.92 -4.58
CA ALA A 114 -3.76 -12.95 -4.14
C ALA A 114 -4.28 -11.50 -4.24
N ASN A 115 -5.01 -11.16 -5.29
CA ASN A 115 -5.67 -9.86 -5.40
C ASN A 115 -6.70 -9.64 -4.27
N ILE A 116 -7.49 -10.68 -3.93
CA ILE A 116 -8.43 -10.60 -2.80
C ILE A 116 -7.67 -10.42 -1.48
N GLY A 117 -6.56 -11.15 -1.28
CA GLY A 117 -5.74 -11.05 -0.07
C GLY A 117 -5.16 -9.65 0.15
N THR A 118 -4.85 -8.92 -0.92
CA THR A 118 -4.36 -7.53 -0.85
C THR A 118 -5.42 -6.59 -0.26
N THR A 119 -6.71 -6.84 -0.47
CA THR A 119 -7.77 -6.00 0.10
C THR A 119 -7.80 -6.05 1.62
N ILE A 120 -7.36 -7.14 2.24
CA ILE A 120 -7.25 -7.27 3.70
C ILE A 120 -6.24 -6.24 4.23
N THR A 121 -5.09 -6.10 3.56
CA THR A 121 -4.10 -5.06 3.90
C THR A 121 -4.70 -3.66 3.79
N ALA A 122 -5.39 -3.37 2.68
CA ALA A 122 -6.05 -2.08 2.49
C ALA A 122 -7.09 -1.79 3.57
N HIS A 123 -7.88 -2.79 4.01
CA HIS A 123 -8.83 -2.63 5.10
C HIS A 123 -8.14 -2.35 6.45
N ILE A 124 -7.01 -3.01 6.74
CA ILE A 124 -6.23 -2.71 7.95
C ILE A 124 -5.75 -1.25 7.91
N LEU A 125 -5.26 -0.79 6.77
CA LEU A 125 -4.80 0.59 6.61
C LEU A 125 -5.95 1.60 6.74
N SER A 126 -7.13 1.29 6.20
CA SER A 126 -8.31 2.19 6.26
C SER A 126 -8.85 2.43 7.68
N MET A 127 -8.48 1.57 8.64
CA MET A 127 -8.85 1.77 10.04
C MET A 127 -8.22 3.03 10.66
N MET A 128 -7.23 3.64 10.01
CA MET A 128 -6.60 4.87 10.49
C MET A 128 -7.55 6.09 10.43
N ASP A 129 -8.41 6.13 9.41
CA ASP A 129 -9.28 7.29 9.15
C ASP A 129 -10.58 7.26 9.96
N ILE A 130 -10.75 6.29 10.86
CA ILE A 130 -11.92 6.22 11.72
C ILE A 130 -11.93 7.43 12.66
N GLN A 131 -12.82 8.38 12.42
CA GLN A 131 -13.06 9.52 13.31
C GLN A 131 -14.31 9.25 14.15
N SER A 132 -14.19 9.32 15.47
CA SER A 132 -15.31 9.15 16.39
C SER A 132 -15.00 9.80 17.74
N ASP A 133 -16.01 10.42 18.32
CA ASP A 133 -15.95 10.95 19.70
C ASP A 133 -16.15 9.85 20.76
N ASN A 134 -16.50 8.64 20.34
CA ASN A 134 -16.71 7.52 21.24
C ASN A 134 -15.37 6.96 21.73
N PHE A 135 -15.18 6.90 23.04
CA PHE A 135 -13.98 6.39 23.70
C PHE A 135 -13.59 4.98 23.24
N ILE A 136 -14.58 4.08 23.09
CA ILE A 136 -14.36 2.69 22.68
C ILE A 136 -13.84 2.63 21.24
N ILE A 137 -14.42 3.43 20.34
CA ILE A 137 -13.99 3.50 18.94
C ILE A 137 -12.59 4.11 18.84
N ASN A 138 -12.30 5.14 19.66
CA ASN A 138 -10.96 5.72 19.72
C ASN A 138 -9.91 4.72 20.23
N LEU A 139 -10.28 3.84 21.14
CA LEU A 139 -9.40 2.78 21.61
C LEU A 139 -9.09 1.74 20.51
N LEU A 140 -9.99 1.56 19.54
CA LEU A 140 -9.79 0.66 18.40
C LEU A 140 -8.94 1.28 17.30
N LYS A 141 -8.66 2.58 17.33
CA LYS A 141 -7.81 3.23 16.33
C LYS A 141 -6.37 2.72 16.41
N PRO A 142 -5.74 2.45 15.28
CA PRO A 142 -4.32 2.07 15.24
C PRO A 142 -3.39 3.08 15.91
N THR A 143 -3.73 4.37 15.89
CA THR A 143 -2.98 5.43 16.58
C THR A 143 -2.85 5.18 18.09
N SER A 144 -3.87 4.58 18.70
CA SER A 144 -3.91 4.35 20.15
C SER A 144 -3.14 3.11 20.55
N TRP A 145 -3.23 2.04 19.80
CA TRP A 145 -2.67 0.74 20.21
C TRP A 145 -1.40 0.32 19.44
N ALA A 146 -1.10 0.87 18.27
CA ALA A 146 0.12 0.55 17.55
C ALA A 146 1.40 0.81 18.38
N PRO A 147 1.54 1.89 19.16
CA PRO A 147 2.69 2.08 20.05
C PRO A 147 2.78 1.00 21.13
N ILE A 148 1.65 0.60 21.72
CA ILE A 148 1.60 -0.44 22.76
C ILE A 148 2.04 -1.79 22.18
N VAL A 149 1.49 -2.12 20.99
CA VAL A 149 1.85 -3.35 20.26
C VAL A 149 3.33 -3.35 19.90
N SER A 150 3.90 -2.19 19.51
CA SER A 150 5.35 -2.06 19.23
C SER A 150 6.21 -2.33 20.46
N ILE A 151 5.81 -1.83 21.64
CA ILE A 151 6.54 -2.08 22.90
C ILE A 151 6.51 -3.57 23.23
N ILE A 152 5.35 -4.22 23.15
CA ILE A 152 5.22 -5.65 23.34
C ILE A 152 6.08 -6.40 22.30
N GLY A 153 6.00 -5.95 21.05
CA GLY A 153 6.75 -6.52 19.94
C GLY A 153 8.27 -6.50 20.17
N ILE A 154 8.84 -5.35 20.55
CA ILE A 154 10.28 -5.24 20.78
C ILE A 154 10.73 -6.07 21.99
N ILE A 155 9.94 -6.12 23.05
CA ILE A 155 10.25 -6.96 24.22
C ILE A 155 10.29 -8.44 23.83
N LEU A 156 9.26 -8.93 23.11
CA LEU A 156 9.21 -10.32 22.66
C LEU A 156 10.33 -10.64 21.66
N PHE A 157 10.66 -9.72 20.77
CA PHE A 157 11.72 -9.88 19.78
C PHE A 157 13.11 -9.97 20.42
N MET A 158 13.40 -9.09 21.40
CA MET A 158 14.72 -9.03 22.03
C MET A 158 14.87 -10.03 23.19
N ALA A 159 13.87 -10.16 24.05
CA ALA A 159 13.94 -10.96 25.27
C ALA A 159 13.31 -12.36 25.11
N GLY A 160 12.61 -12.64 24.01
CA GLY A 160 11.98 -13.94 23.76
C GLY A 160 12.99 -15.08 23.68
N LYS A 161 12.75 -16.13 24.45
CA LYS A 161 13.64 -17.32 24.50
C LYS A 161 13.31 -18.34 23.40
N LYS A 162 12.05 -18.38 22.93
CA LYS A 162 11.58 -19.33 21.90
C LYS A 162 11.51 -18.61 20.55
N ALA A 163 11.79 -19.34 19.46
CA ALA A 163 11.66 -18.81 18.09
C ALA A 163 10.28 -18.21 17.82
N SER A 164 9.21 -18.91 18.22
CA SER A 164 7.84 -18.42 18.05
C SER A 164 7.53 -17.12 18.79
N GLN A 165 8.21 -16.84 19.91
CA GLN A 165 8.07 -15.56 20.62
C GLN A 165 8.76 -14.44 19.84
N LYS A 166 9.93 -14.71 19.26
CA LYS A 166 10.67 -13.75 18.43
C LYS A 166 9.91 -13.46 17.14
N ASP A 167 9.33 -14.49 16.51
CA ASP A 167 8.54 -14.32 15.30
C ASP A 167 7.27 -13.48 15.58
N LEU A 168 6.56 -13.76 16.69
CA LEU A 168 5.44 -12.94 17.12
C LEU A 168 5.90 -11.51 17.46
N GLY A 169 7.02 -11.35 18.13
CA GLY A 169 7.62 -10.06 18.42
C GLY A 169 7.93 -9.27 17.14
N GLN A 170 8.47 -9.94 16.12
CA GLN A 170 8.74 -9.36 14.81
C GLN A 170 7.45 -8.91 14.10
N ILE A 171 6.37 -9.72 14.15
CA ILE A 171 5.06 -9.37 13.59
C ILE A 171 4.51 -8.11 14.25
N LEU A 172 4.46 -8.08 15.58
CA LEU A 172 3.91 -6.97 16.34
C LEU A 172 4.73 -5.68 16.15
N LEU A 173 6.05 -5.79 16.14
CA LEU A 173 6.95 -4.66 15.89
C LEU A 173 6.79 -4.13 14.47
N GLY A 174 6.74 -5.03 13.48
CA GLY A 174 6.51 -4.68 12.08
C GLY A 174 5.20 -3.94 11.88
N PHE A 175 4.15 -4.40 12.55
CA PHE A 175 2.85 -3.73 12.54
C PHE A 175 2.93 -2.30 13.09
N GLY A 176 3.58 -2.11 14.23
CA GLY A 176 3.71 -0.79 14.83
C GLY A 176 4.55 0.18 14.00
N ILE A 177 5.67 -0.29 13.42
CA ILE A 177 6.53 0.52 12.55
C ILE A 177 5.78 0.91 11.25
N LEU A 178 4.97 0.01 10.70
CA LEU A 178 4.13 0.27 9.53
C LEU A 178 3.19 1.45 9.80
N PHE A 179 2.44 1.40 10.90
CA PHE A 179 1.52 2.49 11.24
C PHE A 179 2.24 3.79 11.58
N PHE A 180 3.40 3.72 12.24
CA PHE A 180 4.22 4.90 12.50
C PHE A 180 4.62 5.59 11.19
N GLY A 181 5.10 4.82 10.20
CA GLY A 181 5.44 5.36 8.87
C GLY A 181 4.25 6.00 8.18
N MET A 182 3.07 5.38 8.31
CA MET A 182 1.82 5.89 7.75
C MET A 182 1.42 7.23 8.39
N PHE A 183 1.44 7.33 9.73
CA PHE A 183 1.16 8.59 10.44
C PHE A 183 2.13 9.68 10.01
N GLN A 184 3.43 9.37 9.94
CA GLN A 184 4.43 10.34 9.51
C GLN A 184 4.16 10.86 8.07
N MET A 185 3.72 9.98 7.15
CA MET A 185 3.32 10.42 5.81
C MET A 185 2.09 11.33 5.85
N SER A 186 1.06 10.96 6.59
CA SER A 186 -0.17 11.76 6.71
C SER A 186 0.09 13.13 7.33
N ASP A 187 0.84 13.18 8.42
CA ASP A 187 1.21 14.43 9.08
C ASP A 187 2.06 15.33 8.18
N ALA A 188 2.95 14.73 7.37
CA ALA A 188 3.81 15.48 6.47
C ALA A 188 3.04 16.13 5.32
N VAL A 189 1.96 15.53 4.82
CA VAL A 189 1.16 16.06 3.71
C VAL A 189 0.01 16.95 4.16
N ALA A 190 -0.36 16.94 5.45
CA ALA A 190 -1.44 17.76 5.98
C ALA A 190 -1.34 19.26 5.63
N PRO A 191 -0.15 19.93 5.67
CA PRO A 191 -0.04 21.34 5.28
C PRO A 191 -0.36 21.62 3.81
N LEU A 192 -0.40 20.59 2.94
CA LEU A 192 -0.73 20.73 1.53
C LEU A 192 -2.23 20.97 1.27
N GLU A 193 -3.09 20.73 2.26
CA GLU A 193 -4.54 20.96 2.16
C GLU A 193 -4.90 22.39 1.75
N GLU A 194 -4.06 23.36 2.14
CA GLU A 194 -4.28 24.79 1.88
C GLU A 194 -3.51 25.32 0.66
N VAL A 195 -2.75 24.47 -0.04
CA VAL A 195 -1.91 24.86 -1.18
C VAL A 195 -2.70 24.79 -2.49
N PRO A 196 -3.00 25.93 -3.15
CA PRO A 196 -3.85 25.95 -4.35
C PRO A 196 -3.31 25.12 -5.52
N GLU A 197 -1.98 25.08 -5.70
CA GLU A 197 -1.33 24.29 -6.75
C GLU A 197 -1.49 22.80 -6.52
N PHE A 198 -1.47 22.37 -5.26
CA PHE A 198 -1.73 20.99 -4.87
C PHE A 198 -3.18 20.61 -5.14
N ILE A 199 -4.14 21.46 -4.76
CA ILE A 199 -5.57 21.27 -5.04
C ILE A 199 -5.81 21.16 -6.55
N ALA A 200 -5.23 22.05 -7.36
CA ALA A 200 -5.36 22.06 -8.80
C ALA A 200 -4.79 20.78 -9.45
N LEU A 201 -3.70 20.22 -8.91
CA LEU A 201 -3.15 18.96 -9.38
C LEU A 201 -4.16 17.81 -9.23
N PHE A 202 -4.87 17.74 -8.11
CA PHE A 202 -5.86 16.67 -7.86
C PHE A 202 -7.16 16.86 -8.63
N GLN A 203 -7.53 18.10 -8.99
CA GLN A 203 -8.67 18.34 -9.88
C GLN A 203 -8.47 17.68 -11.26
N ASN A 204 -7.24 17.55 -11.74
CA ASN A 204 -6.94 16.84 -12.98
C ASN A 204 -7.19 15.32 -12.88
N PHE A 205 -7.13 14.72 -11.68
CA PHE A 205 -7.45 13.31 -11.47
C PHE A 205 -8.97 13.03 -11.37
N SER A 206 -9.81 14.05 -11.56
CA SER A 206 -11.24 13.85 -11.78
C SER A 206 -11.52 13.11 -13.11
N ASN A 207 -10.56 13.09 -14.04
CA ASN A 207 -10.63 12.22 -15.22
C ASN A 207 -10.24 10.77 -14.82
N PRO A 208 -11.16 9.80 -14.90
CA PRO A 208 -10.94 8.43 -14.44
C PRO A 208 -9.76 7.75 -15.15
N VAL A 209 -9.56 8.02 -16.44
CA VAL A 209 -8.46 7.44 -17.21
C VAL A 209 -7.11 7.92 -16.69
N LEU A 210 -7.00 9.21 -16.37
CA LEU A 210 -5.77 9.77 -15.79
C LEU A 210 -5.52 9.20 -14.39
N GLY A 211 -6.57 9.01 -13.58
CA GLY A 211 -6.49 8.34 -12.29
C GLY A 211 -5.93 6.92 -12.40
N VAL A 212 -6.47 6.12 -13.33
CA VAL A 212 -5.97 4.75 -13.60
C VAL A 212 -4.51 4.76 -14.05
N LEU A 213 -4.13 5.65 -14.96
CA LEU A 213 -2.74 5.74 -15.44
C LEU A 213 -1.77 6.16 -14.34
N ALA A 214 -2.17 7.12 -13.50
CA ALA A 214 -1.37 7.56 -12.35
C ALA A 214 -1.17 6.44 -11.34
N GLY A 215 -2.25 5.76 -10.93
CA GLY A 215 -2.18 4.61 -10.02
C GLY A 215 -1.32 3.47 -10.57
N ALA A 216 -1.49 3.14 -11.85
CA ALA A 216 -0.71 2.11 -12.52
C ALA A 216 0.78 2.48 -12.59
N GLY A 217 1.10 3.72 -12.97
CA GLY A 217 2.47 4.21 -13.10
C GLY A 217 3.20 4.23 -11.75
N VAL A 218 2.59 4.81 -10.73
CA VAL A 218 3.16 4.87 -9.37
C VAL A 218 3.42 3.46 -8.83
N THR A 219 2.44 2.57 -8.94
CA THR A 219 2.60 1.20 -8.42
C THR A 219 3.60 0.38 -9.23
N ALA A 220 3.69 0.57 -10.54
CA ALA A 220 4.70 -0.09 -11.37
C ALA A 220 6.13 0.32 -10.99
N ILE A 221 6.34 1.59 -10.61
CA ILE A 221 7.64 2.11 -10.16
C ILE A 221 7.97 1.58 -8.77
N ILE A 222 7.04 1.70 -7.81
CA ILE A 222 7.23 1.28 -6.42
C ILE A 222 7.24 -0.26 -6.29
N GLN A 223 6.56 -0.96 -7.21
CA GLN A 223 6.36 -2.43 -7.22
C GLN A 223 5.65 -2.96 -5.96
N SER A 224 4.93 -2.11 -5.26
CA SER A 224 4.18 -2.44 -4.05
C SER A 224 2.83 -1.71 -4.06
N SER A 225 1.75 -2.46 -4.24
CA SER A 225 0.38 -1.92 -4.16
C SER A 225 0.05 -1.43 -2.75
N ALA A 226 0.52 -2.12 -1.71
CA ALA A 226 0.28 -1.70 -0.34
C ALA A 226 0.96 -0.36 -0.03
N ALA A 227 2.20 -0.15 -0.49
CA ALA A 227 2.88 1.15 -0.37
C ALA A 227 2.15 2.25 -1.17
N SER A 228 1.70 1.94 -2.38
CA SER A 228 0.95 2.87 -3.21
C SER A 228 -0.41 3.25 -2.59
N ILE A 229 -1.11 2.28 -1.97
CA ILE A 229 -2.34 2.53 -1.21
C ILE A 229 -2.03 3.39 0.02
N GLY A 230 -0.94 3.12 0.75
CA GLY A 230 -0.53 3.91 1.90
C GLY A 230 -0.27 5.38 1.55
N ILE A 231 0.42 5.64 0.43
CA ILE A 231 0.63 7.00 -0.09
C ILE A 231 -0.72 7.64 -0.46
N LEU A 232 -1.58 6.93 -1.19
CA LEU A 232 -2.90 7.44 -1.56
C LEU A 232 -3.72 7.79 -0.31
N GLN A 233 -3.71 6.94 0.71
CA GLN A 233 -4.43 7.18 1.95
C GLN A 233 -3.86 8.38 2.72
N ALA A 234 -2.54 8.53 2.79
CA ALA A 234 -1.93 9.74 3.35
C ALA A 234 -2.37 11.00 2.62
N LEU A 235 -2.47 10.94 1.29
CA LEU A 235 -2.97 12.06 0.49
C LEU A 235 -4.48 12.29 0.65
N THR A 236 -5.29 11.24 0.84
CA THR A 236 -6.74 11.40 1.09
C THR A 236 -7.02 12.06 2.44
N SER A 237 -6.11 11.92 3.43
CA SER A 237 -6.25 12.61 4.72
C SER A 237 -6.22 14.13 4.59
N THR A 238 -5.69 14.68 3.49
CA THR A 238 -5.76 16.11 3.16
C THR A 238 -7.16 16.59 2.75
N GLY A 239 -8.12 15.68 2.56
CA GLY A 239 -9.47 16.02 2.10
C GLY A 239 -9.56 16.45 0.63
N GLN A 240 -8.44 16.55 -0.09
CA GLN A 240 -8.40 17.00 -1.50
C GLN A 240 -8.69 15.88 -2.51
N ILE A 241 -8.46 14.63 -2.12
CA ILE A 241 -8.78 13.46 -2.94
C ILE A 241 -10.16 12.97 -2.55
N THR A 242 -11.11 13.13 -3.45
CA THR A 242 -12.47 12.62 -3.26
C THR A 242 -12.51 11.10 -3.46
N PHE A 243 -13.57 10.47 -2.96
CA PHE A 243 -13.82 9.06 -3.21
C PHE A 243 -13.89 8.74 -4.72
N ALA A 244 -14.51 9.64 -5.49
CA ALA A 244 -14.61 9.53 -6.94
C ALA A 244 -13.24 9.51 -7.64
N SER A 245 -12.28 10.30 -7.16
CA SER A 245 -10.90 10.31 -7.70
C SER A 245 -10.06 9.13 -7.19
N ALA A 246 -10.29 8.67 -5.96
CA ALA A 246 -9.53 7.57 -5.36
C ALA A 246 -9.78 6.22 -6.05
N ILE A 247 -11.05 5.92 -6.43
CA ILE A 247 -11.41 4.64 -7.05
C ILE A 247 -10.62 4.37 -8.34
N PRO A 248 -10.58 5.26 -9.35
CA PRO A 248 -9.77 5.04 -10.54
C PRO A 248 -8.29 4.83 -10.24
N ILE A 249 -7.74 5.58 -9.27
CA ILE A 249 -6.33 5.41 -8.86
C ILE A 249 -6.11 4.01 -8.29
N ILE A 250 -6.98 3.52 -7.41
CA ILE A 250 -6.88 2.16 -6.82
C ILE A 250 -6.99 1.08 -7.91
N LEU A 251 -7.90 1.25 -8.87
CA LEU A 251 -8.02 0.33 -10.00
C LEU A 251 -6.72 0.30 -10.83
N GLY A 252 -6.10 1.47 -11.04
CA GLY A 252 -4.79 1.58 -11.68
C GLY A 252 -3.68 0.90 -10.87
N GLN A 253 -3.65 1.05 -9.56
CA GLN A 253 -2.67 0.39 -8.68
C GLN A 253 -2.69 -1.13 -8.83
N ASN A 254 -3.87 -1.72 -9.01
CA ASN A 254 -4.00 -3.16 -9.27
C ASN A 254 -3.34 -3.56 -10.60
N ILE A 255 -3.47 -2.74 -11.65
CA ILE A 255 -2.77 -2.97 -12.93
C ILE A 255 -1.26 -2.83 -12.74
N GLY A 256 -0.81 -1.78 -12.05
CA GLY A 256 0.62 -1.53 -11.80
C GLY A 256 1.33 -2.66 -11.05
N THR A 257 0.63 -3.33 -10.14
CA THR A 257 1.15 -4.50 -9.41
C THR A 257 1.55 -5.65 -10.33
N CYS A 258 0.94 -5.76 -11.52
CA CYS A 258 1.22 -6.85 -12.44
C CYS A 258 2.63 -6.81 -13.03
N ILE A 259 3.32 -5.66 -12.96
CA ILE A 259 4.68 -5.51 -13.51
C ILE A 259 5.65 -6.51 -12.88
N THR A 260 5.52 -6.80 -11.59
CA THR A 260 6.40 -7.75 -10.89
C THR A 260 6.29 -9.16 -11.44
N ALA A 261 5.06 -9.63 -11.69
CA ALA A 261 4.80 -10.93 -12.30
C ALA A 261 5.28 -10.99 -13.77
N ILE A 262 5.13 -9.90 -14.50
CA ILE A 262 5.63 -9.80 -15.89
C ILE A 262 7.14 -9.90 -15.90
N LEU A 263 7.84 -9.12 -15.07
CA LEU A 263 9.30 -9.17 -14.96
C LEU A 263 9.80 -10.57 -14.54
N ALA A 264 9.15 -11.19 -13.54
CA ALA A 264 9.47 -12.53 -13.09
C ALA A 264 9.22 -13.62 -14.16
N SER A 265 8.39 -13.34 -15.17
CA SER A 265 8.09 -14.28 -16.25
C SER A 265 9.08 -14.22 -17.40
N ILE A 266 10.02 -13.27 -17.42
CA ILE A 266 11.05 -13.13 -18.45
C ILE A 266 11.98 -14.34 -18.38
N GLY A 267 12.21 -14.99 -19.52
CA GLY A 267 13.06 -16.19 -19.61
C GLY A 267 12.41 -17.49 -19.14
N THR A 268 11.15 -17.45 -18.65
CA THR A 268 10.45 -18.65 -18.18
C THR A 268 9.73 -19.40 -19.31
N ASN A 269 9.18 -20.58 -18.96
CA ASN A 269 8.39 -21.38 -19.89
C ASN A 269 7.07 -20.71 -20.30
N ARG A 270 6.42 -21.26 -21.34
CA ARG A 270 5.19 -20.73 -21.93
C ARG A 270 4.04 -20.59 -20.89
N ASN A 271 3.90 -21.53 -19.98
CA ASN A 271 2.81 -21.53 -18.99
C ASN A 271 3.04 -20.50 -17.89
N ALA A 272 4.27 -20.29 -17.44
CA ALA A 272 4.64 -19.25 -16.50
C ALA A 272 4.37 -17.84 -17.07
N ARG A 273 4.75 -17.61 -18.34
CA ARG A 273 4.40 -16.36 -19.05
C ARG A 273 2.89 -16.15 -19.16
N ARG A 274 2.14 -17.23 -19.48
CA ARG A 274 0.66 -17.17 -19.51
C ARG A 274 0.07 -16.81 -18.14
N ALA A 275 0.63 -17.30 -17.03
CA ALA A 275 0.18 -16.94 -15.70
C ALA A 275 0.34 -15.43 -15.43
N ALA A 276 1.49 -14.84 -15.80
CA ALA A 276 1.72 -13.40 -15.70
C ALA A 276 0.76 -12.57 -16.59
N VAL A 277 0.53 -13.01 -17.83
CA VAL A 277 -0.43 -12.37 -18.74
C VAL A 277 -1.86 -12.45 -18.21
N VAL A 278 -2.27 -13.58 -17.65
CA VAL A 278 -3.60 -13.73 -17.03
C VAL A 278 -3.74 -12.78 -15.85
N HIS A 279 -2.70 -12.61 -15.02
CA HIS A 279 -2.72 -11.63 -13.93
C HIS A 279 -3.00 -10.21 -14.46
N LEU A 280 -2.26 -9.78 -15.47
CA LEU A 280 -2.48 -8.47 -16.10
C LEU A 280 -3.87 -8.35 -16.71
N SER A 281 -4.30 -9.35 -17.50
CA SER A 281 -5.60 -9.34 -18.17
C SER A 281 -6.75 -9.28 -17.17
N PHE A 282 -6.65 -10.03 -16.06
CA PHE A 282 -7.64 -10.02 -14.99
C PHE A 282 -7.80 -8.61 -14.38
N ASN A 283 -6.68 -7.93 -14.10
CA ASN A 283 -6.71 -6.58 -13.52
C ASN A 283 -7.21 -5.53 -14.54
N ILE A 284 -6.82 -5.63 -15.82
CA ILE A 284 -7.33 -4.74 -16.87
C ILE A 284 -8.85 -4.94 -17.05
N ILE A 285 -9.32 -6.18 -17.19
CA ILE A 285 -10.75 -6.47 -17.34
C ILE A 285 -11.53 -5.98 -16.11
N GLY A 286 -11.02 -6.28 -14.91
CA GLY A 286 -11.61 -5.81 -13.66
C GLY A 286 -11.71 -4.27 -13.61
N THR A 287 -10.65 -3.57 -14.01
CA THR A 287 -10.62 -2.10 -14.07
C THR A 287 -11.66 -1.57 -15.04
N VAL A 288 -11.74 -2.13 -16.27
CA VAL A 288 -12.74 -1.69 -17.27
C VAL A 288 -14.15 -1.92 -16.77
N VAL A 289 -14.44 -3.11 -16.24
CA VAL A 289 -15.79 -3.44 -15.74
C VAL A 289 -16.18 -2.53 -14.57
N TRP A 290 -15.33 -2.42 -13.55
CA TRP A 290 -15.68 -1.62 -12.37
C TRP A 290 -15.70 -0.13 -12.63
N LEU A 291 -14.81 0.38 -13.50
CA LEU A 291 -14.85 1.77 -13.91
C LEU A 291 -16.15 2.10 -14.67
N THR A 292 -16.56 1.21 -15.59
CA THR A 292 -17.84 1.39 -16.31
C THR A 292 -19.03 1.36 -15.35
N VAL A 293 -19.07 0.42 -14.41
CA VAL A 293 -20.12 0.35 -13.39
C VAL A 293 -20.13 1.61 -12.51
N PHE A 294 -18.97 2.10 -12.13
CA PHE A 294 -18.84 3.28 -11.28
C PHE A 294 -19.26 4.58 -11.98
N GLU A 295 -18.98 4.71 -13.28
CA GLU A 295 -19.39 5.90 -14.06
C GLU A 295 -20.89 5.92 -14.41
N VAL A 296 -21.55 4.75 -14.40
CA VAL A 296 -22.97 4.63 -14.74
C VAL A 296 -23.86 4.65 -13.48
N ALA A 297 -23.33 4.33 -12.30
CA ALA A 297 -24.05 4.28 -11.03
C ALA A 297 -24.08 5.62 -10.30
#